data_5e5f91143f4de4f674f73e2ad9104ebf
#
_entry.id   5e5f91143f4de4f674f73e2ad9104ebf
#
_cell.length_a   1.000
_cell.length_b   1.000
_cell.length_c   1.000
_cell.angle_alpha   90.00
_cell.angle_beta   90.00
_cell.angle_gamma   90.00
#
_symmetry.space_group_name_H-M   'P 1'
#
loop_
_entity.id
_entity.type
_entity.pdbx_description
1 polymer ?
#
loop_
_entity_poly.entity_id
_entity_poly.type
_entity_poly.pdbx_seq_one_letter_code
_entity_poly.pdbx_strand_id
1 'polypeptide(L)'
;MQKRVAAIHDISGIGKCSLTAALPIISAAGVEAAAMPTAVLSTHTGDISGFTYRDLTGDMPAIAAHWKSLGIRFDAVYSGFLGSTEQVNIVSDFIDDARSGECVVIVDPAMADSGAMYKTFNSDFAANMARLCKKADIIIPNITEAAILCGCEYREPVHLREYIESLLHGLSDYPAKAVVLTGVSFDGGSIGCAVLDKSSGDISYVFSKKLPGIYYGTGDIFASALTGAYMRGMSIAESADIATRFTFSAIERTYIAGTDPRFGVNFEEGLGAYINMLGE
;
A
#
# COMPACT_ATOMS: atom_id res chain seq x y z
N MET A 1 3.81 -23.60 8.51
CA MET A 1 4.41 -23.39 7.15
C MET A 1 4.66 -21.90 7.01
N GLN A 2 5.77 -21.47 6.41
CA GLN A 2 6.06 -20.04 6.17
C GLN A 2 4.98 -19.46 5.27
N LYS A 3 4.44 -18.30 5.64
CA LYS A 3 3.47 -17.56 4.82
C LYS A 3 4.17 -16.96 3.60
N ARG A 4 3.44 -16.88 2.45
CA ARG A 4 3.95 -16.33 1.20
C ARG A 4 3.00 -15.28 0.65
N VAL A 5 3.54 -14.11 0.29
CA VAL A 5 2.82 -12.98 -0.31
C VAL A 5 3.32 -12.78 -1.75
N ALA A 6 2.41 -12.72 -2.71
CA ALA A 6 2.72 -12.18 -4.03
C ALA A 6 2.67 -10.65 -3.96
N ALA A 7 3.83 -10.00 -4.06
CA ALA A 7 3.97 -8.55 -4.08
C ALA A 7 4.01 -8.07 -5.54
N ILE A 8 3.01 -7.30 -5.95
CA ILE A 8 2.81 -6.88 -7.34
C ILE A 8 2.94 -5.36 -7.44
N HIS A 9 4.13 -4.88 -7.78
CA HIS A 9 4.49 -3.46 -7.87
C HIS A 9 5.58 -3.26 -8.91
N ASP A 10 5.92 -2.02 -9.24
CA ASP A 10 7.14 -1.70 -9.99
C ASP A 10 8.42 -1.93 -9.14
N ILE A 11 9.55 -1.95 -9.83
CA ILE A 11 10.89 -1.85 -9.23
C ILE A 11 11.43 -0.47 -9.54
N SER A 12 11.43 0.43 -8.56
CA SER A 12 12.16 1.69 -8.61
C SER A 12 13.57 1.48 -8.06
N GLY A 13 14.60 1.58 -8.91
CA GLY A 13 15.99 1.26 -8.56
C GLY A 13 16.55 2.11 -7.43
N ILE A 14 16.17 3.40 -7.39
CA ILE A 14 16.43 4.33 -6.28
C ILE A 14 15.10 4.99 -5.91
N GLY A 15 14.84 5.15 -4.60
CA GLY A 15 13.66 5.84 -4.09
C GLY A 15 12.95 5.15 -2.93
N LYS A 16 13.36 3.93 -2.59
CA LYS A 16 12.85 3.17 -1.42
C LYS A 16 11.31 3.10 -1.41
N CYS A 17 10.75 2.70 -2.53
CA CYS A 17 9.31 2.55 -2.75
C CYS A 17 9.02 1.26 -3.50
N SER A 18 7.77 0.94 -3.67
CA SER A 18 7.31 -0.21 -4.43
C SER A 18 8.00 -1.53 -4.01
N LEU A 19 8.47 -2.38 -4.90
CA LEU A 19 9.13 -3.66 -4.54
C LEU A 19 10.41 -3.47 -3.73
N THR A 20 11.16 -2.37 -3.92
CA THR A 20 12.40 -2.16 -3.17
C THR A 20 12.15 -1.85 -1.69
N ALA A 21 10.94 -1.43 -1.32
CA ALA A 21 10.47 -1.31 0.06
C ALA A 21 9.70 -2.57 0.50
N ALA A 22 8.79 -3.07 -0.32
CA ALA A 22 7.91 -4.19 0.03
C ALA A 22 8.69 -5.48 0.34
N LEU A 23 9.66 -5.84 -0.50
CA LEU A 23 10.41 -7.08 -0.33
C LEU A 23 11.17 -7.16 1.02
N PRO A 24 12.00 -6.19 1.39
CA PRO A 24 12.73 -6.26 2.67
C PRO A 24 11.79 -6.17 3.89
N ILE A 25 10.73 -5.36 3.84
CA ILE A 25 9.82 -5.17 4.98
C ILE A 25 8.98 -6.42 5.21
N ILE A 26 8.38 -7.01 4.18
CA ILE A 26 7.60 -8.24 4.29
C ILE A 26 8.52 -9.41 4.72
N SER A 27 9.74 -9.49 4.16
CA SER A 27 10.71 -10.52 4.55
C SER A 27 11.15 -10.37 6.01
N ALA A 28 11.30 -9.14 6.52
CA ALA A 28 11.63 -8.88 7.93
C ALA A 28 10.51 -9.34 8.88
N ALA A 29 9.26 -9.42 8.41
CA ALA A 29 8.16 -10.03 9.16
C ALA A 29 8.20 -11.58 9.16
N GLY A 30 9.24 -12.22 8.61
CA GLY A 30 9.31 -13.69 8.50
C GLY A 30 8.40 -14.27 7.41
N VAL A 31 7.88 -13.43 6.52
CA VAL A 31 6.97 -13.80 5.43
C VAL A 31 7.75 -13.82 4.11
N GLU A 32 7.59 -14.86 3.30
CA GLU A 32 8.18 -14.92 1.96
C GLU A 32 7.49 -13.91 1.03
N ALA A 33 8.25 -12.98 0.45
CA ALA A 33 7.76 -12.04 -0.53
C ALA A 33 8.16 -12.49 -1.94
N ALA A 34 7.20 -12.95 -2.73
CA ALA A 34 7.39 -13.31 -4.13
C ALA A 34 7.10 -12.10 -5.02
N ALA A 35 8.09 -11.65 -5.79
CA ALA A 35 8.00 -10.44 -6.58
C ALA A 35 7.37 -10.70 -7.96
N MET A 36 6.30 -9.97 -8.30
CA MET A 36 5.78 -9.82 -9.66
C MET A 36 5.98 -8.35 -10.09
N PRO A 37 7.09 -8.04 -10.79
CA PRO A 37 7.36 -6.67 -11.17
C PRO A 37 6.45 -6.22 -12.32
N THR A 38 5.84 -5.03 -12.19
CA THR A 38 4.98 -4.42 -13.22
C THR A 38 5.78 -3.55 -14.18
N ALA A 39 6.88 -2.97 -13.70
CA ALA A 39 7.82 -2.18 -14.48
C ALA A 39 9.17 -2.14 -13.76
N VAL A 40 10.22 -1.74 -14.49
CA VAL A 40 11.52 -1.38 -13.90
C VAL A 40 11.84 0.08 -14.24
N LEU A 41 12.08 0.87 -13.22
CA LEU A 41 12.43 2.27 -13.32
C LEU A 41 13.82 2.53 -12.71
N SER A 42 14.55 3.52 -13.23
CA SER A 42 15.80 3.97 -12.59
C SER A 42 15.56 4.65 -11.24
N THR A 43 14.47 5.38 -11.13
CA THR A 43 13.95 6.01 -9.91
C THR A 43 12.43 6.01 -9.95
N HIS A 44 11.76 6.27 -8.82
CA HIS A 44 10.32 6.54 -8.85
C HIS A 44 10.00 7.85 -9.61
N THR A 45 8.72 8.08 -9.88
CA THR A 45 8.25 9.19 -10.73
C THR A 45 7.89 10.46 -9.95
N GLY A 46 7.88 10.42 -8.61
CA GLY A 46 7.50 11.54 -7.76
C GLY A 46 8.62 12.59 -7.70
N ASP A 47 8.40 13.78 -8.29
CA ASP A 47 9.32 14.92 -8.35
C ASP A 47 10.73 14.62 -8.89
N ILE A 48 10.90 13.49 -9.58
CA ILE A 48 12.12 13.13 -10.30
C ILE A 48 11.78 13.00 -11.78
N SER A 49 12.48 13.75 -12.63
CA SER A 49 12.33 13.70 -14.08
C SER A 49 13.51 12.99 -14.73
N GLY A 50 13.31 12.51 -15.97
CA GLY A 50 14.38 11.86 -16.75
C GLY A 50 14.67 10.42 -16.33
N PHE A 51 13.80 9.80 -15.54
CA PHE A 51 13.89 8.38 -15.20
C PHE A 51 13.74 7.49 -16.43
N THR A 52 14.39 6.32 -16.42
CA THR A 52 14.13 5.26 -17.40
C THR A 52 12.91 4.46 -16.97
N TYR A 53 12.15 3.97 -17.94
CA TYR A 53 10.97 3.16 -17.68
C TYR A 53 10.94 1.95 -18.64
N ARG A 54 10.90 0.76 -18.07
CA ARG A 54 10.69 -0.49 -18.80
C ARG A 54 9.40 -1.13 -18.31
N ASP A 55 8.38 -1.11 -19.17
CA ASP A 55 7.10 -1.79 -18.92
C ASP A 55 7.28 -3.31 -18.96
N LEU A 56 6.67 -4.03 -18.03
CA LEU A 56 6.69 -5.47 -17.93
C LEU A 56 5.28 -6.09 -18.06
N THR A 57 4.30 -5.33 -18.56
CA THR A 57 2.92 -5.81 -18.74
C THR A 57 2.88 -7.15 -19.49
N GLY A 58 3.68 -7.28 -20.56
CA GLY A 58 3.74 -8.52 -21.35
C GLY A 58 4.37 -9.72 -20.64
N ASP A 59 5.18 -9.48 -19.59
CA ASP A 59 5.85 -10.53 -18.83
C ASP A 59 4.97 -11.09 -17.70
N MET A 60 4.09 -10.27 -17.11
CA MET A 60 3.27 -10.64 -15.96
C MET A 60 2.42 -11.90 -16.17
N PRO A 61 1.70 -12.10 -17.29
CA PRO A 61 0.94 -13.33 -17.52
C PRO A 61 1.80 -14.59 -17.57
N ALA A 62 3.01 -14.47 -18.15
CA ALA A 62 3.94 -15.60 -18.22
C ALA A 62 4.50 -15.98 -16.83
N ILE A 63 4.79 -14.98 -15.99
CA ILE A 63 5.20 -15.20 -14.58
C ILE A 63 4.07 -15.91 -13.83
N ALA A 64 2.82 -15.42 -13.92
CA ALA A 64 1.66 -16.00 -13.27
C ALA A 64 1.43 -17.46 -13.71
N ALA A 65 1.47 -17.71 -15.03
CA ALA A 65 1.29 -19.05 -15.60
C ALA A 65 2.39 -20.02 -15.14
N HIS A 66 3.64 -19.56 -15.07
CA HIS A 66 4.75 -20.38 -14.59
C HIS A 66 4.59 -20.74 -13.11
N TRP A 67 4.27 -19.78 -12.25
CA TRP A 67 4.00 -20.06 -10.82
C TRP A 67 2.86 -21.05 -10.63
N LYS A 68 1.79 -20.89 -11.41
CA LYS A 68 0.66 -21.82 -11.41
C LYS A 68 1.08 -23.24 -11.84
N SER A 69 1.94 -23.38 -12.87
CA SER A 69 2.44 -24.66 -13.35
C SER A 69 3.31 -25.40 -12.33
N LEU A 70 3.98 -24.66 -11.44
CA LEU A 70 4.75 -25.17 -10.32
C LEU A 70 3.89 -25.50 -9.07
N GLY A 71 2.58 -25.26 -9.13
CA GLY A 71 1.69 -25.46 -7.98
C GLY A 71 1.93 -24.48 -6.83
N ILE A 72 2.55 -23.32 -7.11
CA ILE A 72 2.82 -22.30 -6.09
C ILE A 72 1.49 -21.72 -5.61
N ARG A 73 1.32 -21.62 -4.30
CA ARG A 73 0.18 -21.00 -3.64
C ARG A 73 0.64 -19.82 -2.81
N PHE A 74 -0.24 -18.84 -2.69
CA PHE A 74 -0.01 -17.61 -1.92
C PHE A 74 -1.00 -17.54 -0.77
N ASP A 75 -0.52 -17.11 0.40
CA ASP A 75 -1.35 -16.76 1.55
C ASP A 75 -1.92 -15.34 1.41
N ALA A 76 -1.23 -14.48 0.65
CA ALA A 76 -1.78 -13.18 0.26
C ALA A 76 -1.28 -12.72 -1.12
N VAL A 77 -2.08 -11.84 -1.74
CA VAL A 77 -1.69 -10.98 -2.86
C VAL A 77 -1.69 -9.55 -2.36
N TYR A 78 -0.59 -8.84 -2.53
CA TYR A 78 -0.48 -7.42 -2.22
C TYR A 78 -0.11 -6.65 -3.48
N SER A 79 -1.02 -5.79 -3.96
CA SER A 79 -0.80 -4.92 -5.11
C SER A 79 -0.69 -3.47 -4.69
N GLY A 80 0.28 -2.75 -5.27
CA GLY A 80 0.42 -1.30 -5.18
C GLY A 80 0.36 -0.66 -6.56
N PHE A 81 1.38 0.11 -6.93
CA PHE A 81 1.37 0.83 -8.21
C PHE A 81 1.29 -0.09 -9.43
N LEU A 82 0.27 0.15 -10.27
CA LEU A 82 0.04 -0.48 -11.56
C LEU A 82 0.05 0.59 -12.65
N GLY A 83 0.86 0.40 -13.68
CA GLY A 83 1.13 1.43 -14.69
C GLY A 83 0.04 1.61 -15.75
N SER A 84 -0.91 0.66 -15.86
CA SER A 84 -1.95 0.68 -16.91
C SER A 84 -3.20 -0.10 -16.51
N THR A 85 -4.32 0.19 -17.19
CA THR A 85 -5.56 -0.60 -17.08
C THR A 85 -5.35 -2.07 -17.43
N GLU A 86 -4.45 -2.37 -18.36
CA GLU A 86 -4.11 -3.76 -18.74
C GLU A 86 -3.46 -4.48 -17.55
N GLN A 87 -2.54 -3.84 -16.82
CA GLN A 87 -1.97 -4.42 -15.61
C GLN A 87 -3.02 -4.63 -14.52
N VAL A 88 -3.97 -3.70 -14.36
CA VAL A 88 -5.10 -3.89 -13.43
C VAL A 88 -5.91 -5.15 -13.77
N ASN A 89 -6.17 -5.40 -15.06
CA ASN A 89 -6.89 -6.59 -15.50
C ASN A 89 -6.08 -7.87 -15.26
N ILE A 90 -4.78 -7.87 -15.58
CA ILE A 90 -3.88 -9.01 -15.33
C ILE A 90 -3.84 -9.36 -13.82
N VAL A 91 -3.71 -8.33 -12.96
CA VAL A 91 -3.73 -8.54 -11.50
C VAL A 91 -5.09 -9.05 -11.03
N SER A 92 -6.18 -8.55 -11.61
CA SER A 92 -7.54 -9.04 -11.32
C SER A 92 -7.68 -10.53 -11.65
N ASP A 93 -7.16 -10.99 -12.79
CA ASP A 93 -7.19 -12.40 -13.19
C ASP A 93 -6.27 -13.26 -12.30
N PHE A 94 -5.09 -12.72 -11.94
CA PHE A 94 -4.18 -13.38 -11.01
C PHE A 94 -4.82 -13.58 -9.62
N ILE A 95 -5.57 -12.59 -9.13
CA ILE A 95 -6.32 -12.70 -7.88
C ILE A 95 -7.36 -13.81 -7.95
N ASP A 96 -8.12 -13.91 -9.04
CA ASP A 96 -9.13 -14.97 -9.21
C ASP A 96 -8.49 -16.37 -9.18
N ASP A 97 -7.33 -16.52 -9.83
CA ASP A 97 -6.55 -17.76 -9.78
C ASP A 97 -6.01 -18.06 -8.37
N ALA A 98 -5.48 -17.06 -7.66
CA ALA A 98 -4.92 -17.20 -6.32
C ALA A 98 -6.00 -17.55 -5.27
N ARG A 99 -7.23 -17.05 -5.44
CA ARG A 99 -8.38 -17.30 -4.55
C ARG A 99 -8.94 -18.72 -4.60
N SER A 100 -8.38 -19.61 -5.40
CA SER A 100 -8.70 -21.05 -5.33
C SER A 100 -8.34 -21.70 -3.96
N GLY A 101 -7.69 -20.95 -3.05
CA GLY A 101 -7.38 -21.26 -1.66
C GLY A 101 -7.75 -20.13 -0.70
N GLU A 102 -7.30 -20.23 0.56
CA GLU A 102 -7.43 -19.17 1.58
C GLU A 102 -6.36 -18.09 1.34
N CYS A 103 -6.56 -17.24 0.33
CA CYS A 103 -5.64 -16.17 -0.03
C CYS A 103 -6.26 -14.80 0.31
N VAL A 104 -5.56 -14.01 1.14
CA VAL A 104 -5.96 -12.64 1.48
C VAL A 104 -5.53 -11.69 0.36
N VAL A 105 -6.41 -10.81 -0.08
CA VAL A 105 -6.12 -9.81 -1.10
C VAL A 105 -6.04 -8.42 -0.49
N ILE A 106 -4.88 -7.79 -0.58
CA ILE A 106 -4.58 -6.45 -0.07
C ILE A 106 -4.32 -5.55 -1.28
N VAL A 107 -5.11 -4.49 -1.42
CA VAL A 107 -4.98 -3.53 -2.51
C VAL A 107 -4.67 -2.14 -1.96
N ASP A 108 -3.50 -1.63 -2.31
CA ASP A 108 -3.18 -0.21 -2.24
C ASP A 108 -3.53 0.39 -3.62
N PRO A 109 -4.58 1.23 -3.72
CA PRO A 109 -5.06 1.73 -5.00
C PRO A 109 -4.23 2.88 -5.56
N ALA A 110 -2.90 2.80 -5.47
CA ALA A 110 -1.92 3.82 -5.79
C ALA A 110 -2.17 4.52 -7.15
N MET A 111 -3.02 5.54 -7.17
CA MET A 111 -3.44 6.26 -8.38
C MET A 111 -3.48 7.79 -8.25
N ALA A 112 -3.47 8.29 -7.02
CA ALA A 112 -3.68 9.72 -6.76
C ALA A 112 -3.06 10.14 -5.42
N ASP A 113 -2.71 11.40 -5.27
CA ASP A 113 -2.28 12.01 -4.01
C ASP A 113 -2.53 13.52 -4.02
N SER A 114 -2.65 14.12 -2.83
CA SER A 114 -2.76 15.58 -2.64
C SER A 114 -3.86 16.22 -3.50
N GLY A 115 -5.01 15.56 -3.62
CA GLY A 115 -6.19 16.01 -4.36
C GLY A 115 -6.13 15.81 -5.87
N ALA A 116 -5.10 15.17 -6.42
CA ALA A 116 -4.92 14.99 -7.85
C ALA A 116 -4.53 13.56 -8.22
N MET A 117 -5.04 13.08 -9.35
CA MET A 117 -4.56 11.84 -9.96
C MET A 117 -3.11 12.00 -10.46
N TYR A 118 -2.34 10.91 -10.44
CA TYR A 118 -1.02 10.91 -11.05
C TYR A 118 -1.12 11.23 -12.54
N LYS A 119 -0.12 11.94 -13.07
CA LYS A 119 -0.13 12.50 -14.44
C LYS A 119 -0.39 11.50 -15.56
N THR A 120 -0.12 10.23 -15.32
CA THR A 120 -0.27 9.14 -16.29
C THR A 120 -1.66 8.51 -16.28
N PHE A 121 -2.52 8.85 -15.32
CA PHE A 121 -3.81 8.22 -15.10
C PHE A 121 -4.99 9.15 -15.45
N ASN A 122 -6.13 8.54 -15.71
CA ASN A 122 -7.38 9.19 -16.05
C ASN A 122 -8.57 8.51 -15.34
N SER A 123 -9.79 8.97 -15.59
CA SER A 123 -11.01 8.43 -15.00
C SER A 123 -11.24 6.95 -15.32
N ASP A 124 -10.82 6.48 -16.51
CA ASP A 124 -10.95 5.07 -16.88
C ASP A 124 -10.04 4.19 -16.04
N PHE A 125 -8.83 4.66 -15.74
CA PHE A 125 -7.93 3.96 -14.82
C PHE A 125 -8.54 3.87 -13.42
N ALA A 126 -9.08 4.98 -12.89
CA ALA A 126 -9.73 5.01 -11.58
C ALA A 126 -10.94 4.04 -11.51
N ALA A 127 -11.74 3.97 -12.56
CA ALA A 127 -12.86 3.03 -12.63
C ALA A 127 -12.39 1.56 -12.62
N ASN A 128 -11.28 1.24 -13.30
CA ASN A 128 -10.70 -0.10 -13.26
C ASN A 128 -10.07 -0.42 -11.90
N MET A 129 -9.38 0.54 -11.28
CA MET A 129 -8.86 0.39 -9.92
C MET A 129 -9.98 0.16 -8.90
N ALA A 130 -11.11 0.87 -9.02
CA ALA A 130 -12.30 0.62 -8.21
C ALA A 130 -12.83 -0.81 -8.35
N ARG A 131 -12.76 -1.39 -9.58
CA ARG A 131 -13.11 -2.82 -9.80
C ARG A 131 -12.13 -3.77 -9.13
N LEU A 132 -10.83 -3.45 -9.14
CA LEU A 132 -9.82 -4.24 -8.43
C LEU A 132 -10.06 -4.19 -6.92
N CYS A 133 -10.33 -3.02 -6.35
CA CYS A 133 -10.68 -2.86 -4.94
C CYS A 133 -11.90 -3.69 -4.51
N LYS A 134 -12.85 -3.97 -5.42
CA LYS A 134 -13.98 -4.88 -5.14
C LYS A 134 -13.55 -6.35 -4.97
N LYS A 135 -12.34 -6.69 -5.35
CA LYS A 135 -11.75 -8.03 -5.12
C LYS A 135 -10.87 -8.07 -3.87
N ALA A 136 -10.67 -6.97 -3.18
CA ALA A 136 -9.81 -6.91 -2.00
C ALA A 136 -10.52 -7.42 -0.74
N ASP A 137 -9.74 -8.03 0.16
CA ASP A 137 -10.13 -8.24 1.57
C ASP A 137 -9.75 -7.04 2.43
N ILE A 138 -8.68 -6.33 2.05
CA ILE A 138 -8.22 -5.10 2.70
C ILE A 138 -7.91 -4.08 1.61
N ILE A 139 -8.44 -2.86 1.73
CA ILE A 139 -8.07 -1.71 0.88
C ILE A 139 -7.37 -0.66 1.72
N ILE A 140 -6.29 -0.06 1.14
CA ILE A 140 -5.43 0.90 1.86
C ILE A 140 -5.35 2.21 1.06
N PRO A 141 -6.47 2.93 0.84
CA PRO A 141 -6.45 4.19 0.11
C PRO A 141 -5.91 5.32 0.98
N ASN A 142 -5.28 6.33 0.35
CA ASN A 142 -5.12 7.64 0.95
C ASN A 142 -6.42 8.47 0.81
N ILE A 143 -6.46 9.67 1.41
CA ILE A 143 -7.65 10.55 1.38
C ILE A 143 -8.09 10.88 -0.05
N THR A 144 -7.15 11.12 -0.97
CA THR A 144 -7.46 11.45 -2.37
C THR A 144 -8.08 10.27 -3.09
N GLU A 145 -7.50 9.11 -2.94
CA GLU A 145 -8.00 7.86 -3.53
C GLU A 145 -9.35 7.48 -2.97
N ALA A 146 -9.53 7.62 -1.66
CA ALA A 146 -10.83 7.39 -1.01
C ALA A 146 -11.91 8.32 -1.57
N ALA A 147 -11.60 9.61 -1.75
CA ALA A 147 -12.53 10.58 -2.33
C ALA A 147 -12.91 10.19 -3.77
N ILE A 148 -11.93 9.76 -4.59
CA ILE A 148 -12.18 9.28 -5.96
C ILE A 148 -13.05 8.01 -5.94
N LEU A 149 -12.72 7.03 -5.10
CA LEU A 149 -13.45 5.76 -4.99
C LEU A 149 -14.88 5.94 -4.50
N CYS A 150 -15.13 6.95 -3.64
CA CYS A 150 -16.46 7.30 -3.14
C CYS A 150 -17.22 8.27 -4.07
N GLY A 151 -16.53 8.86 -5.08
CA GLY A 151 -17.14 9.89 -5.94
C GLY A 151 -17.47 11.18 -5.19
N CYS A 152 -16.70 11.53 -4.16
CA CYS A 152 -16.90 12.74 -3.37
C CYS A 152 -15.72 13.71 -3.51
N GLU A 153 -15.89 14.93 -2.99
CA GLU A 153 -14.86 15.97 -3.06
C GLU A 153 -13.70 15.67 -2.09
N TYR A 154 -12.47 15.81 -2.59
CA TYR A 154 -11.28 15.80 -1.76
C TYR A 154 -11.25 17.03 -0.85
N ARG A 155 -10.82 16.84 0.40
CA ARG A 155 -10.58 17.93 1.36
C ARG A 155 -9.17 17.88 1.88
N GLU A 156 -8.55 19.06 1.90
CA GLU A 156 -7.21 19.26 2.49
C GLU A 156 -7.19 18.98 4.01
N PRO A 157 -6.06 18.55 4.57
CA PRO A 157 -5.87 18.57 6.02
C PRO A 157 -5.98 20.03 6.55
N VAL A 158 -6.59 20.32 7.70
CA VAL A 158 -7.02 19.46 8.82
C VAL A 158 -8.41 18.91 8.52
N HIS A 159 -8.59 17.59 8.67
CA HIS A 159 -9.86 16.96 8.35
C HIS A 159 -10.86 17.07 9.51
N LEU A 160 -12.14 17.16 9.17
CA LEU A 160 -13.21 16.92 10.14
C LEU A 160 -13.42 15.42 10.32
N ARG A 161 -13.76 14.99 11.53
CA ARG A 161 -14.02 13.58 11.83
C ARG A 161 -15.16 13.01 10.97
N GLU A 162 -16.22 13.79 10.82
CA GLU A 162 -17.38 13.42 10.01
C GLU A 162 -17.04 13.18 8.53
N TYR A 163 -16.06 13.92 8.01
CA TYR A 163 -15.56 13.68 6.65
C TYR A 163 -14.81 12.36 6.54
N ILE A 164 -13.91 12.06 7.48
CA ILE A 164 -13.18 10.79 7.51
C ILE A 164 -14.13 9.60 7.65
N GLU A 165 -15.09 9.71 8.56
CA GLU A 165 -16.11 8.67 8.77
C GLU A 165 -17.02 8.51 7.53
N SER A 166 -17.36 9.61 6.82
CA SER A 166 -18.11 9.53 5.57
C SER A 166 -17.35 8.79 4.46
N LEU A 167 -16.02 8.98 4.36
CA LEU A 167 -15.18 8.22 3.44
C LEU A 167 -15.16 6.72 3.79
N LEU A 168 -14.95 6.39 5.07
CA LEU A 168 -14.95 5.01 5.54
C LEU A 168 -16.31 4.33 5.27
N HIS A 169 -17.41 5.03 5.51
CA HIS A 169 -18.76 4.52 5.21
C HIS A 169 -18.98 4.33 3.70
N GLY A 170 -18.56 5.28 2.86
CA GLY A 170 -18.64 5.12 1.40
C GLY A 170 -17.81 3.94 0.90
N LEU A 171 -16.64 3.71 1.50
CA LEU A 171 -15.80 2.55 1.19
C LEU A 171 -16.34 1.24 1.79
N SER A 172 -17.25 1.29 2.74
CA SER A 172 -17.89 0.09 3.30
C SER A 172 -18.78 -0.65 2.30
N ASP A 173 -19.18 0.01 1.20
CA ASP A 173 -19.90 -0.63 0.09
C ASP A 173 -19.03 -1.62 -0.72
N TYR A 174 -17.70 -1.50 -0.59
CA TYR A 174 -16.78 -2.50 -1.15
C TYR A 174 -16.84 -3.81 -0.34
N PRO A 175 -16.69 -4.99 -0.96
CA PRO A 175 -16.74 -6.28 -0.26
C PRO A 175 -15.60 -6.50 0.74
N ALA A 176 -14.61 -5.61 0.79
CA ALA A 176 -13.46 -5.71 1.69
C ALA A 176 -13.89 -5.92 3.15
N LYS A 177 -13.10 -6.71 3.89
CA LYS A 177 -13.29 -6.95 5.33
C LYS A 177 -12.80 -5.79 6.17
N ALA A 178 -11.83 -5.03 5.65
CA ALA A 178 -11.29 -3.86 6.32
C ALA A 178 -10.91 -2.76 5.33
N VAL A 179 -11.00 -1.51 5.80
CA VAL A 179 -10.51 -0.31 5.11
C VAL A 179 -9.50 0.38 6.01
N VAL A 180 -8.33 0.70 5.47
CA VAL A 180 -7.28 1.45 6.17
C VAL A 180 -7.04 2.75 5.41
N LEU A 181 -7.68 3.81 5.85
CA LEU A 181 -7.61 5.14 5.23
C LEU A 181 -6.38 5.88 5.76
N THR A 182 -5.40 6.13 4.91
CA THR A 182 -4.12 6.77 5.27
C THR A 182 -4.14 8.28 5.01
N GLY A 183 -3.20 9.01 5.64
CA GLY A 183 -3.08 10.47 5.47
C GLY A 183 -4.06 11.28 6.31
N VAL A 184 -4.70 10.68 7.31
CA VAL A 184 -5.65 11.35 8.21
C VAL A 184 -4.92 12.30 9.15
N SER A 185 -5.42 13.52 9.30
CA SER A 185 -4.91 14.52 10.25
C SER A 185 -6.06 15.39 10.76
N PHE A 186 -6.25 15.48 12.07
CA PHE A 186 -7.32 16.25 12.72
C PHE A 186 -6.84 17.59 13.33
N ASP A 187 -5.55 17.77 13.52
CA ASP A 187 -4.97 18.92 14.22
C ASP A 187 -3.81 19.58 13.48
N GLY A 188 -3.39 19.02 12.33
CA GLY A 188 -2.24 19.48 11.56
C GLY A 188 -0.87 19.16 12.18
N GLY A 189 -0.81 18.79 13.45
CA GLY A 189 0.41 18.40 14.17
C GLY A 189 0.63 16.89 14.22
N SER A 190 -0.39 16.11 13.93
CA SER A 190 -0.36 14.66 13.84
C SER A 190 -0.86 14.18 12.47
N ILE A 191 -0.39 13.00 12.06
CA ILE A 191 -0.81 12.31 10.84
C ILE A 191 -0.85 10.81 11.09
N GLY A 192 -1.78 10.12 10.45
CA GLY A 192 -1.90 8.68 10.65
C GLY A 192 -2.96 8.05 9.76
N CYS A 193 -3.67 7.08 10.31
CA CYS A 193 -4.71 6.36 9.59
C CYS A 193 -5.99 6.20 10.43
N ALA A 194 -7.10 5.97 9.72
CA ALA A 194 -8.35 5.51 10.27
C ALA A 194 -8.64 4.12 9.74
N VAL A 195 -8.99 3.19 10.61
CA VAL A 195 -9.22 1.78 10.28
C VAL A 195 -10.68 1.46 10.54
N LEU A 196 -11.38 0.98 9.53
CA LEU A 196 -12.70 0.37 9.66
C LEU A 196 -12.51 -1.16 9.58
N ASP A 197 -12.77 -1.85 10.69
CA ASP A 197 -12.92 -3.30 10.70
C ASP A 197 -14.40 -3.64 10.52
N LYS A 198 -14.76 -4.17 9.35
CA LYS A 198 -16.16 -4.48 9.04
C LYS A 198 -16.68 -5.71 9.75
N SER A 199 -15.81 -6.55 10.33
CA SER A 199 -16.23 -7.72 11.09
C SER A 199 -16.84 -7.33 12.44
N SER A 200 -16.31 -6.31 13.09
CA SER A 200 -16.83 -5.73 14.34
C SER A 200 -17.67 -4.47 14.12
N GLY A 201 -17.49 -3.78 13.01
CA GLY A 201 -18.05 -2.44 12.74
C GLY A 201 -17.26 -1.30 13.42
N ASP A 202 -16.13 -1.62 14.06
CA ASP A 202 -15.34 -0.64 14.81
C ASP A 202 -14.52 0.27 13.88
N ILE A 203 -14.46 1.54 14.25
CA ILE A 203 -13.52 2.51 13.67
C ILE A 203 -12.47 2.84 14.71
N SER A 204 -11.22 2.61 14.38
CA SER A 204 -10.06 2.99 15.20
C SER A 204 -9.16 3.98 14.48
N TYR A 205 -8.39 4.75 15.24
CA TYR A 205 -7.50 5.78 14.73
C TYR A 205 -6.12 5.61 15.32
N VAL A 206 -5.10 5.71 14.47
CA VAL A 206 -3.70 5.65 14.89
C VAL A 206 -2.97 6.87 14.35
N PHE A 207 -2.26 7.57 15.21
CA PHE A 207 -1.55 8.79 14.83
C PHE A 207 -0.11 8.78 15.33
N SER A 208 0.75 9.45 14.56
CA SER A 208 2.10 9.84 14.93
C SER A 208 2.28 11.34 14.71
N LYS A 209 3.36 11.90 15.26
CA LYS A 209 3.71 13.30 15.03
C LYS A 209 3.93 13.55 13.53
N LYS A 210 3.39 14.64 13.00
CA LYS A 210 3.68 15.10 11.65
C LYS A 210 5.00 15.87 11.64
N LEU A 211 5.99 15.40 10.88
CA LEU A 211 7.24 16.11 10.66
C LEU A 211 7.14 17.00 9.42
N PRO A 212 7.87 18.15 9.37
CA PRO A 212 7.87 19.02 8.19
C PRO A 212 8.46 18.34 6.98
N GLY A 213 7.91 18.61 5.80
CA GLY A 213 8.40 18.10 4.51
C GLY A 213 7.46 17.13 3.84
N ILE A 214 7.83 16.71 2.64
CA ILE A 214 7.19 15.66 1.83
C ILE A 214 8.14 14.48 1.79
N TYR A 215 7.63 13.29 2.10
CA TYR A 215 8.42 12.06 2.19
C TYR A 215 7.85 11.02 1.23
N TYR A 216 8.64 10.68 0.21
CA TYR A 216 8.23 9.70 -0.81
C TYR A 216 8.37 8.25 -0.31
N GLY A 217 7.58 7.33 -0.87
CA GLY A 217 7.62 5.91 -0.55
C GLY A 217 6.97 5.52 0.79
N THR A 218 6.46 6.48 1.55
CA THR A 218 5.86 6.22 2.88
C THR A 218 4.59 5.37 2.81
N GLY A 219 3.81 5.48 1.72
CA GLY A 219 2.65 4.63 1.46
C GLY A 219 3.07 3.16 1.31
N ASP A 220 4.06 2.88 0.48
CA ASP A 220 4.58 1.52 0.27
C ASP A 220 5.16 0.91 1.56
N ILE A 221 5.87 1.72 2.35
CA ILE A 221 6.42 1.28 3.63
C ILE A 221 5.30 0.94 4.62
N PHE A 222 4.29 1.80 4.73
CA PHE A 222 3.13 1.57 5.58
C PHE A 222 2.38 0.30 5.16
N ALA A 223 1.99 0.19 3.89
CA ALA A 223 1.21 -0.94 3.40
C ALA A 223 2.00 -2.26 3.47
N SER A 224 3.33 -2.23 3.25
CA SER A 224 4.20 -3.40 3.40
C SER A 224 4.32 -3.85 4.85
N ALA A 225 4.48 -2.90 5.79
CA ALA A 225 4.56 -3.20 7.21
C ALA A 225 3.22 -3.73 7.75
N LEU A 226 2.10 -3.13 7.32
CA LEU A 226 0.76 -3.63 7.63
C LEU A 226 0.56 -5.05 7.09
N THR A 227 0.93 -5.30 5.84
CA THR A 227 0.84 -6.63 5.21
C THR A 227 1.64 -7.65 6.00
N GLY A 228 2.90 -7.34 6.35
CA GLY A 228 3.74 -8.24 7.16
C GLY A 228 3.12 -8.56 8.52
N ALA A 229 2.67 -7.55 9.26
CA ALA A 229 2.03 -7.72 10.57
C ALA A 229 0.72 -8.53 10.48
N TYR A 230 -0.13 -8.23 9.50
CA TYR A 230 -1.38 -8.96 9.26
C TYR A 230 -1.11 -10.44 8.93
N MET A 231 -0.09 -10.72 8.10
CA MET A 231 0.29 -12.11 7.78
C MET A 231 0.89 -12.85 8.98
N ARG A 232 1.36 -12.15 10.01
CA ARG A 232 1.75 -12.72 11.30
C ARG A 232 0.55 -13.06 12.21
N GLY A 233 -0.67 -12.73 11.77
CA GLY A 233 -1.91 -13.03 12.49
C GLY A 233 -2.38 -11.92 13.44
N MET A 234 -1.81 -10.72 13.32
CA MET A 234 -2.29 -9.56 14.06
C MET A 234 -3.63 -9.08 13.51
N SER A 235 -4.45 -8.47 14.32
CA SER A 235 -5.66 -7.78 13.88
C SER A 235 -5.31 -6.63 12.93
N ILE A 236 -6.30 -6.17 12.16
CA ILE A 236 -6.07 -5.03 11.24
C ILE A 236 -5.69 -3.76 11.99
N ALA A 237 -6.26 -3.53 13.18
CA ALA A 237 -5.95 -2.37 14.01
C ALA A 237 -4.52 -2.43 14.56
N GLU A 238 -4.07 -3.59 15.07
CA GLU A 238 -2.69 -3.79 15.52
C GLU A 238 -1.70 -3.66 14.36
N SER A 239 -2.04 -4.21 13.19
CA SER A 239 -1.20 -4.10 11.98
C SER A 239 -1.04 -2.65 11.53
N ALA A 240 -2.11 -1.86 11.62
CA ALA A 240 -2.08 -0.43 11.30
C ALA A 240 -1.28 0.39 12.33
N ASP A 241 -1.34 0.04 13.63
CA ASP A 241 -0.51 0.68 14.67
C ASP A 241 0.98 0.43 14.41
N ILE A 242 1.36 -0.82 14.18
CA ILE A 242 2.74 -1.19 13.85
C ILE A 242 3.22 -0.46 12.59
N ALA A 243 2.41 -0.46 11.53
CA ALA A 243 2.74 0.21 10.28
C ALA A 243 2.93 1.72 10.46
N THR A 244 2.04 2.37 11.23
CA THR A 244 2.14 3.81 11.54
C THR A 244 3.42 4.13 12.29
N ARG A 245 3.74 3.38 13.34
CA ARG A 245 4.94 3.57 14.18
C ARG A 245 6.22 3.30 13.39
N PHE A 246 6.25 2.26 12.60
CA PHE A 246 7.40 1.93 11.76
C PHE A 246 7.66 3.00 10.70
N THR A 247 6.61 3.43 9.99
CA THR A 247 6.70 4.49 8.97
C THR A 247 7.14 5.82 9.60
N PHE A 248 6.57 6.20 10.74
CA PHE A 248 6.97 7.42 11.45
C PHE A 248 8.46 7.36 11.83
N SER A 249 8.92 6.25 12.37
CA SER A 249 10.33 6.13 12.79
C SER A 249 11.30 6.19 11.59
N ALA A 250 10.88 5.74 10.40
CA ALA A 250 11.66 5.90 9.17
C ALA A 250 11.71 7.37 8.71
N ILE A 251 10.58 8.07 8.78
CA ILE A 251 10.50 9.52 8.49
C ILE A 251 11.39 10.31 9.48
N GLU A 252 11.31 9.99 10.77
CA GLU A 252 12.09 10.66 11.81
C GLU A 252 13.59 10.48 11.63
N ARG A 253 14.06 9.26 11.29
CA ARG A 253 15.48 9.02 10.95
C ARG A 253 15.91 9.84 9.75
N THR A 254 15.07 9.91 8.70
CA THR A 254 15.36 10.69 7.50
C THR A 254 15.47 12.18 7.82
N TYR A 255 14.54 12.69 8.62
CA TYR A 255 14.52 14.09 9.06
C TYR A 255 15.76 14.46 9.87
N ILE A 256 16.13 13.62 10.86
CA ILE A 256 17.31 13.84 11.73
C ILE A 256 18.60 13.76 10.93
N ALA A 257 18.70 12.80 9.99
CA ALA A 257 19.88 12.62 9.16
C ALA A 257 20.02 13.69 8.07
N GLY A 258 18.97 14.48 7.79
CA GLY A 258 18.96 15.44 6.68
C GLY A 258 19.07 14.78 5.31
N THR A 259 18.69 13.51 5.19
CA THR A 259 18.68 12.77 3.91
C THR A 259 17.62 13.39 3.00
N ASP A 260 17.92 13.52 1.70
CA ASP A 260 16.97 14.04 0.72
C ASP A 260 15.73 13.13 0.62
N PRO A 261 14.55 13.60 1.06
CA PRO A 261 13.35 12.77 1.14
C PRO A 261 12.80 12.36 -0.24
N ARG A 262 13.28 12.98 -1.33
CA ARG A 262 12.94 12.56 -2.69
C ARG A 262 13.42 11.15 -3.00
N PHE A 263 14.45 10.66 -2.32
CA PHE A 263 14.96 9.28 -2.49
C PHE A 263 14.38 8.30 -1.46
N GLY A 264 13.24 8.62 -0.88
CA GLY A 264 12.55 7.80 0.10
C GLY A 264 13.06 8.03 1.52
N VAL A 265 12.54 7.23 2.46
CA VAL A 265 12.87 7.38 3.89
C VAL A 265 13.80 6.26 4.38
N ASN A 266 14.57 6.54 5.43
CA ASN A 266 15.57 5.62 6.01
C ASN A 266 14.89 4.53 6.86
N PHE A 267 14.28 3.55 6.21
CA PHE A 267 13.56 2.47 6.89
C PHE A 267 14.45 1.30 7.28
N GLU A 268 15.56 1.06 6.57
CA GLU A 268 16.41 -0.13 6.68
C GLU A 268 16.95 -0.33 8.09
N GLU A 269 17.46 0.75 8.71
CA GLU A 269 17.94 0.72 10.10
C GLU A 269 16.84 0.44 11.12
N GLY A 270 15.58 0.63 10.73
CA GLY A 270 14.40 0.37 11.57
C GLY A 270 13.88 -1.06 11.50
N LEU A 271 14.40 -1.92 10.59
CA LEU A 271 13.86 -3.27 10.41
C LEU A 271 13.96 -4.12 11.68
N GLY A 272 15.06 -4.00 12.45
CA GLY A 272 15.17 -4.69 13.75
C GLY A 272 14.11 -4.26 14.76
N ALA A 273 13.79 -2.97 14.82
CA ALA A 273 12.71 -2.47 15.68
C ALA A 273 11.33 -2.94 15.18
N TYR A 274 11.13 -3.02 13.88
CA TYR A 274 9.90 -3.57 13.28
C TYR A 274 9.70 -5.05 13.67
N ILE A 275 10.74 -5.87 13.58
CA ILE A 275 10.71 -7.28 14.02
C ILE A 275 10.28 -7.37 15.50
N ASN A 276 10.88 -6.54 16.37
CA ASN A 276 10.51 -6.50 17.79
C ASN A 276 9.04 -6.09 18.02
N MET A 277 8.49 -5.19 17.20
CA MET A 277 7.05 -4.82 17.26
C MET A 277 6.14 -6.00 16.89
N LEU A 278 6.62 -6.93 16.09
CA LEU A 278 5.90 -8.15 15.71
C LEU A 278 5.93 -9.26 16.79
N GLY A 279 6.58 -9.01 17.93
CA GLY A 279 6.59 -9.92 19.09
C GLY A 279 7.72 -10.96 19.05
N GLU A 280 8.82 -10.66 18.36
CA GLU A 280 10.06 -11.48 18.35
C GLU A 280 11.17 -10.81 19.15
#